data_c5761e489caabe29b47896eafc3bdad5
#
_entry.id   c5761e489caabe29b47896eafc3bdad5
#
_cell.length_a   1.000
_cell.length_b   1.000
_cell.length_c   1.000
_cell.angle_alpha   90.00
_cell.angle_beta   90.00
_cell.angle_gamma   90.00
#
_symmetry.space_group_name_H-M   'P 1'
#
loop_
_entity.id
_entity.type
_entity.pdbx_description
1 polymer ?
#
loop_
_entity_poly.entity_id
_entity_poly.type
_entity_poly.pdbx_seq_one_letter_code
_entity_poly.pdbx_strand_id
1 'polypeptide(L)'
;RPRYIPETVNGNPIFSYGVSNTLKDNVQRYAFNVLQSDGDYSRDMTSNLNINSSLNYDFGWSKILRGLKFTFSYSKSISHDKGNEYGSSYTLYAMQKRFGSGSHLYTPVGNEDPSAYYESNNFIGSQINNGNYLSRNMVRTDNYQINFTAQYARDFSFHHIQALFSIEKSEAESEYLDGYVSEPYSFTTGQSNSAVGSTDYTIFTRSESGTLSYIGRINYSYAEKYLFEFLIRSDASTKFAPENYWGVFPSASAGWIISEENWFKKAAPWVNFLKMRGSFGLTGRDNTAPWQWMQVYAQDSNNGVLFGNSTSLGSGSRITINKNNSAVNRDVHWDKDYKADIGLDFQVLNNRFGGTIDFYRDWNREMLMNIAQTVPGTVGTQSAATNLGEMDNWGWEFSLNWN
;
A
#
# COMPACT_ATOMS: atom_id res chain seq x y z
N ARG A 1 29.88 -21.46 20.32
CA ARG A 1 31.30 -21.32 20.09
C ARG A 1 32.07 -22.36 20.88
N PRO A 2 33.04 -23.09 20.26
CA PRO A 2 33.92 -23.96 20.99
C PRO A 2 34.77 -23.16 21.97
N ARG A 3 34.85 -23.66 23.23
CA ARG A 3 35.54 -22.95 24.32
C ARG A 3 37.06 -22.74 24.08
N TYR A 4 37.63 -23.49 23.15
CA TYR A 4 39.07 -23.41 22.78
C TYR A 4 39.41 -22.32 21.73
N ILE A 5 38.42 -21.70 21.16
CA ILE A 5 38.66 -20.59 20.20
C ILE A 5 38.48 -19.27 20.94
N PRO A 6 39.49 -18.42 21.08
CA PRO A 6 39.38 -17.13 21.73
C PRO A 6 38.47 -16.21 20.92
N GLU A 7 37.87 -15.22 21.58
CA GLU A 7 37.04 -14.20 20.89
C GLU A 7 37.86 -13.28 20.05
N THR A 8 38.95 -12.89 20.61
CA THR A 8 39.92 -11.98 19.98
C THR A 8 41.31 -12.51 20.18
N VAL A 9 42.17 -12.24 19.21
CA VAL A 9 43.62 -12.46 19.30
C VAL A 9 44.29 -11.16 18.88
N ASN A 10 45.11 -10.61 19.76
CA ASN A 10 45.76 -9.30 19.56
C ASN A 10 44.76 -8.18 19.16
N GLY A 11 43.57 -8.20 19.78
CA GLY A 11 42.50 -7.26 19.44
C GLY A 11 41.69 -7.60 18.18
N ASN A 12 42.11 -8.60 17.41
CA ASN A 12 41.41 -9.01 16.20
C ASN A 12 40.30 -10.02 16.52
N PRO A 13 39.04 -9.78 16.13
CA PRO A 13 37.94 -10.69 16.35
C PRO A 13 38.09 -11.94 15.48
N ILE A 14 37.99 -13.13 16.12
CA ILE A 14 38.21 -14.41 15.48
C ILE A 14 36.90 -15.08 15.08
N PHE A 15 36.86 -15.66 13.90
CA PHE A 15 35.79 -16.57 13.49
C PHE A 15 35.79 -17.83 14.33
N SER A 16 34.62 -18.35 14.60
CA SER A 16 34.51 -19.61 15.32
C SER A 16 34.66 -20.86 14.46
N TYR A 17 34.60 -20.74 13.19
CA TYR A 17 34.68 -21.85 12.27
C TYR A 17 35.62 -21.51 11.12
N GLY A 18 36.76 -22.15 11.09
CA GLY A 18 37.68 -22.17 9.96
C GLY A 18 37.81 -23.62 9.47
N VAL A 19 36.99 -24.06 8.57
CA VAL A 19 37.08 -25.42 7.99
C VAL A 19 37.48 -25.41 6.53
N SER A 20 37.54 -24.27 5.89
CA SER A 20 37.85 -24.20 4.46
C SER A 20 38.87 -23.12 4.15
N ASN A 21 39.81 -23.46 3.28
CA ASN A 21 40.77 -22.50 2.65
C ASN A 21 40.06 -21.51 1.70
N THR A 22 38.80 -21.70 1.44
CA THR A 22 37.95 -20.80 0.66
C THR A 22 36.93 -20.13 1.58
N LEU A 23 37.30 -18.97 2.11
CA LEU A 23 36.51 -18.17 3.03
C LEU A 23 35.23 -17.56 2.43
N LYS A 24 34.90 -17.87 1.17
CA LYS A 24 33.84 -17.12 0.48
C LYS A 24 32.42 -17.52 0.88
N ASP A 25 32.12 -18.77 1.19
CA ASP A 25 30.70 -19.17 1.20
C ASP A 25 30.16 -19.89 2.45
N ASN A 26 31.00 -20.29 3.41
CA ASN A 26 30.55 -21.12 4.54
C ASN A 26 31.08 -20.70 5.91
N VAL A 27 31.32 -19.43 6.15
CA VAL A 27 31.72 -18.96 7.48
C VAL A 27 30.45 -18.71 8.30
N GLN A 28 30.18 -19.57 9.25
CA GLN A 28 29.18 -19.29 10.28
C GLN A 28 29.66 -18.09 11.11
N ARG A 29 29.06 -16.96 10.88
CA ARG A 29 29.31 -15.74 11.62
C ARG A 29 28.71 -15.91 13.01
N TYR A 30 29.49 -15.69 14.06
CA TYR A 30 28.89 -15.54 15.37
C TYR A 30 28.17 -14.21 15.42
N ALA A 31 26.85 -14.29 15.58
CA ALA A 31 26.00 -13.12 15.86
C ALA A 31 26.50 -12.29 17.06
N PHE A 32 27.22 -12.95 17.98
CA PHE A 32 27.77 -12.31 19.17
C PHE A 32 28.86 -11.26 18.85
N ASN A 33 29.77 -11.56 17.92
CA ASN A 33 30.79 -10.58 17.50
C ASN A 33 30.17 -9.42 16.72
N VAL A 34 29.07 -9.69 16.00
CA VAL A 34 28.29 -8.66 15.30
C VAL A 34 27.53 -7.79 16.30
N LEU A 35 27.00 -8.36 17.37
CA LEU A 35 26.33 -7.61 18.44
C LEU A 35 27.30 -6.82 19.31
N GLN A 36 28.58 -7.21 19.35
CA GLN A 36 29.64 -6.47 20.04
C GLN A 36 30.31 -5.42 19.15
N SER A 37 30.17 -5.48 17.82
CA SER A 37 30.63 -4.43 16.94
C SER A 37 29.71 -3.22 17.14
N ASP A 38 30.14 -2.30 17.95
CA ASP A 38 29.43 -1.13 18.37
C ASP A 38 28.94 -0.31 17.19
N GLY A 39 27.63 -0.24 17.02
CA GLY A 39 27.06 0.87 16.36
C GLY A 39 26.16 0.62 15.16
N ASP A 40 26.13 -0.59 14.58
CA ASP A 40 25.18 -0.88 13.51
C ASP A 40 23.74 -0.79 14.05
N TYR A 41 22.90 -0.01 13.41
CA TYR A 41 21.52 0.15 13.84
C TYR A 41 20.58 0.47 12.67
N SER A 42 19.33 0.08 12.82
CA SER A 42 18.19 0.62 12.08
C SER A 42 17.22 1.21 13.10
N ARG A 43 16.83 2.44 12.88
CA ARG A 43 15.91 3.16 13.76
C ARG A 43 14.85 3.87 12.95
N ASP A 44 13.61 3.49 13.15
CA ASP A 44 12.45 4.11 12.56
C ASP A 44 11.66 4.89 13.61
N MET A 45 11.19 6.05 13.21
CA MET A 45 10.36 6.92 14.02
C MET A 45 9.17 7.37 13.21
N THR A 46 7.97 7.10 13.70
CA THR A 46 6.71 7.57 13.11
C THR A 46 6.05 8.59 14.01
N SER A 47 5.66 9.71 13.44
CA SER A 47 4.91 10.76 14.13
C SER A 47 3.62 11.03 13.37
N ASN A 48 2.48 10.86 14.03
CA ASN A 48 1.16 11.04 13.44
C ASN A 48 0.41 12.18 14.11
N LEU A 49 -0.14 13.08 13.32
CA LEU A 49 -1.05 14.13 13.76
C LEU A 49 -2.38 13.96 13.05
N ASN A 50 -3.45 13.72 13.80
CA ASN A 50 -4.80 13.62 13.29
C ASN A 50 -5.65 14.73 13.89
N ILE A 51 -6.27 15.53 13.02
CA ILE A 51 -7.20 16.60 13.38
C ILE A 51 -8.54 16.27 12.78
N ASN A 52 -9.55 16.13 13.64
CA ASN A 52 -10.93 15.92 13.21
C ASN A 52 -11.80 17.01 13.83
N SER A 53 -12.59 17.67 13.01
CA SER A 53 -13.54 18.70 13.43
C SER A 53 -14.87 18.47 12.74
N SER A 54 -15.95 18.63 13.47
CA SER A 54 -17.29 18.58 12.89
C SER A 54 -18.19 19.66 13.49
N LEU A 55 -19.01 20.24 12.63
CA LEU A 55 -20.04 21.21 12.98
C LEU A 55 -21.38 20.66 12.52
N ASN A 56 -22.31 20.49 13.45
CA ASN A 56 -23.64 20.02 13.18
C ASN A 56 -24.64 21.12 13.49
N TYR A 57 -25.55 21.39 12.57
CA TYR A 57 -26.61 22.36 12.75
C TYR A 57 -27.97 21.71 12.48
N ASP A 58 -28.89 21.73 13.47
CA ASP A 58 -30.22 21.16 13.40
C ASP A 58 -31.26 22.27 13.37
N PHE A 59 -32.15 22.24 12.35
CA PHE A 59 -33.21 23.18 12.17
C PHE A 59 -34.47 22.79 12.94
N GLY A 60 -34.42 21.95 13.98
CA GLY A 60 -35.56 21.48 14.77
C GLY A 60 -36.41 22.57 15.39
N TRP A 61 -35.88 23.76 15.58
CA TRP A 61 -36.59 24.95 16.03
C TRP A 61 -37.58 25.53 15.00
N SER A 62 -37.37 25.27 13.72
CA SER A 62 -38.21 25.80 12.64
C SER A 62 -39.34 24.86 12.30
N LYS A 63 -40.59 25.34 12.24
CA LYS A 63 -41.75 24.53 11.83
C LYS A 63 -41.64 24.03 10.37
N ILE A 64 -40.98 24.82 9.50
CA ILE A 64 -40.84 24.52 8.06
C ILE A 64 -39.67 23.60 7.80
N LEU A 65 -38.52 23.86 8.46
CA LEU A 65 -37.24 23.17 8.21
C LEU A 65 -37.04 22.02 9.24
N ARG A 66 -38.02 21.71 10.05
CA ARG A 66 -37.92 20.61 11.02
C ARG A 66 -37.55 19.30 10.31
N GLY A 67 -36.52 18.66 10.81
CA GLY A 67 -35.98 17.44 10.21
C GLY A 67 -34.80 17.66 9.26
N LEU A 68 -34.42 18.94 8.94
CA LEU A 68 -33.24 19.28 8.18
C LEU A 68 -32.05 19.44 9.13
N LYS A 69 -30.96 18.80 8.79
CA LYS A 69 -29.66 18.89 9.49
C LYS A 69 -28.55 19.12 8.50
N PHE A 70 -27.62 20.01 8.83
CA PHE A 70 -26.37 20.18 8.12
C PHE A 70 -25.23 19.70 8.97
N THR A 71 -24.32 18.96 8.34
CA THR A 71 -23.07 18.53 8.96
C THR A 71 -21.93 18.97 8.06
N PHE A 72 -21.01 19.72 8.63
CA PHE A 72 -19.71 20.00 8.00
C PHE A 72 -18.65 19.27 8.79
N SER A 73 -17.77 18.52 8.12
CA SER A 73 -16.64 17.86 8.77
C SER A 73 -15.36 18.10 8.00
N TYR A 74 -14.30 18.27 8.75
CA TYR A 74 -12.93 18.39 8.28
C TYR A 74 -12.06 17.38 9.00
N SER A 75 -11.33 16.57 8.25
CA SER A 75 -10.34 15.64 8.77
C SER A 75 -9.00 15.88 8.10
N LYS A 76 -7.95 15.94 8.89
CA LYS A 76 -6.57 16.05 8.40
C LYS A 76 -5.70 15.02 9.12
N SER A 77 -4.92 14.26 8.36
CA SER A 77 -3.93 13.32 8.87
C SER A 77 -2.57 13.64 8.26
N ILE A 78 -1.60 13.88 9.12
CA ILE A 78 -0.21 14.10 8.71
C ILE A 78 0.62 13.01 9.37
N SER A 79 1.36 12.23 8.59
CA SER A 79 2.33 11.26 9.05
C SER A 79 3.73 11.68 8.61
N HIS A 80 4.67 11.60 9.53
CA HIS A 80 6.08 11.75 9.25
C HIS A 80 6.80 10.49 9.72
N ASP A 81 7.34 9.74 8.78
CA ASP A 81 8.19 8.59 9.04
C ASP A 81 9.63 8.99 8.77
N LYS A 82 10.51 8.68 9.70
CA LYS A 82 11.94 8.95 9.60
C LYS A 82 12.70 7.67 9.93
N GLY A 83 13.41 7.14 8.94
CA GLY A 83 14.33 6.05 9.09
C GLY A 83 15.78 6.54 9.14
N ASN A 84 16.58 5.93 9.98
CA ASN A 84 18.02 6.08 9.99
C ASN A 84 18.63 4.70 10.07
N GLU A 85 19.50 4.38 9.14
CA GLU A 85 20.19 3.12 9.10
C GLU A 85 21.69 3.37 8.99
N TYR A 86 22.45 2.70 9.81
CA TYR A 86 23.90 2.73 9.82
C TYR A 86 24.43 1.31 9.78
N GLY A 87 25.24 1.03 8.78
CA GLY A 87 25.94 -0.24 8.61
C GLY A 87 27.43 0.00 8.49
N SER A 88 28.22 -0.69 9.32
CA SER A 88 29.67 -0.64 9.30
C SER A 88 30.27 -1.77 8.51
N SER A 89 31.54 -1.65 8.18
CA SER A 89 32.36 -2.79 7.74
C SER A 89 33.40 -3.10 8.79
N TYR A 90 33.64 -4.37 9.01
CA TYR A 90 34.65 -4.86 9.94
C TYR A 90 35.30 -6.13 9.38
N THR A 91 36.51 -6.42 9.87
CA THR A 91 37.23 -7.62 9.44
C THR A 91 37.19 -8.65 10.54
N LEU A 92 36.75 -9.86 10.19
CA LEU A 92 36.88 -11.03 11.05
C LEU A 92 38.05 -11.89 10.57
N TYR A 93 38.74 -12.51 11.48
CA TYR A 93 39.96 -13.26 11.21
C TYR A 93 39.75 -14.76 11.46
N ALA A 94 40.21 -15.58 10.53
CA ALA A 94 40.35 -17.02 10.72
C ALA A 94 41.82 -17.34 10.95
N MET A 95 42.11 -18.21 11.91
CA MET A 95 43.48 -18.73 12.08
C MET A 95 43.80 -19.63 10.93
N GLN A 96 44.96 -19.42 10.33
CA GLN A 96 45.40 -20.21 9.18
C GLN A 96 45.77 -21.62 9.60
N LYS A 97 45.14 -22.62 8.99
CA LYS A 97 45.42 -24.03 9.26
C LYS A 97 46.74 -24.43 8.66
N ARG A 98 47.59 -25.08 9.42
CA ARG A 98 48.84 -25.60 8.91
C ARG A 98 48.57 -26.69 7.89
N PHE A 99 49.15 -26.55 6.69
CA PHE A 99 48.98 -27.50 5.63
C PHE A 99 49.49 -28.90 6.04
N GLY A 100 48.68 -29.96 5.82
CA GLY A 100 49.04 -31.32 6.05
C GLY A 100 48.90 -31.83 7.49
N SER A 101 48.57 -31.01 8.48
CA SER A 101 48.55 -31.45 9.87
C SER A 101 47.29 -32.28 10.22
N GLY A 102 46.24 -32.24 9.41
CA GLY A 102 44.97 -32.91 9.77
C GLY A 102 44.34 -32.47 11.11
N SER A 103 45.08 -31.69 11.86
CA SER A 103 44.79 -31.27 13.22
C SER A 103 44.06 -29.92 13.25
N HIS A 104 43.24 -29.75 14.25
CA HIS A 104 42.55 -28.49 14.52
C HIS A 104 43.43 -27.43 15.18
N LEU A 105 44.70 -27.76 15.42
CA LEU A 105 45.69 -26.85 16.01
C LEU A 105 46.33 -26.02 14.93
N TYR A 106 46.22 -24.73 15.09
CA TYR A 106 46.88 -23.74 14.25
C TYR A 106 48.25 -23.43 14.85
N THR A 107 49.29 -23.74 14.14
CA THR A 107 50.68 -23.45 14.55
C THR A 107 51.30 -22.55 13.52
N PRO A 108 52.07 -21.55 13.94
CA PRO A 108 52.80 -20.69 13.00
C PRO A 108 53.80 -21.54 12.23
N VAL A 109 53.97 -21.16 10.96
CA VAL A 109 54.94 -21.86 10.07
C VAL A 109 56.31 -21.34 10.41
N GLY A 110 57.22 -22.22 10.88
CA GLY A 110 58.66 -21.92 10.97
C GLY A 110 59.11 -21.17 12.23
N ASN A 111 58.27 -21.03 13.25
CA ASN A 111 58.66 -20.39 14.51
C ASN A 111 58.20 -21.20 15.71
N GLU A 112 59.09 -21.50 16.65
CA GLU A 112 58.80 -22.24 17.90
C GLU A 112 58.41 -21.31 19.06
N ASP A 113 58.47 -19.99 18.88
CA ASP A 113 58.10 -19.03 19.90
C ASP A 113 56.55 -18.98 20.04
N PRO A 114 55.98 -19.25 21.21
CA PRO A 114 54.52 -19.16 21.43
C PRO A 114 53.92 -17.80 21.11
N SER A 115 54.69 -16.72 21.19
CA SER A 115 54.21 -15.38 20.84
C SER A 115 53.94 -15.22 19.36
N ALA A 116 54.64 -15.98 18.52
CA ALA A 116 54.49 -15.99 17.08
C ALA A 116 53.17 -16.64 16.62
N TYR A 117 52.48 -17.37 17.48
CA TYR A 117 51.12 -17.90 17.18
C TYR A 117 50.11 -16.81 16.87
N TYR A 118 50.39 -15.64 17.33
CA TYR A 118 49.46 -14.51 17.26
C TYR A 118 49.94 -13.44 16.27
N GLU A 119 50.96 -13.76 15.46
CA GLU A 119 51.37 -12.83 14.40
C GLU A 119 50.33 -12.71 13.29
N SER A 120 50.28 -11.56 12.66
CA SER A 120 49.29 -11.24 11.60
C SER A 120 49.32 -12.23 10.43
N ASN A 121 50.48 -12.83 10.15
CA ASN A 121 50.65 -13.77 9.05
C ASN A 121 49.92 -15.13 9.28
N ASN A 122 49.52 -15.41 10.50
CA ASN A 122 48.79 -16.62 10.86
C ASN A 122 47.24 -16.45 10.76
N PHE A 123 46.80 -15.32 10.32
CA PHE A 123 45.41 -15.01 10.18
C PHE A 123 45.01 -14.67 8.77
N ILE A 124 43.88 -15.14 8.34
CA ILE A 124 43.26 -14.74 7.08
C ILE A 124 42.10 -13.83 7.46
N GLY A 125 42.21 -12.55 7.11
CA GLY A 125 41.13 -11.59 7.28
C GLY A 125 40.02 -11.78 6.24
N SER A 126 38.78 -11.74 6.65
CA SER A 126 37.62 -11.64 5.77
C SER A 126 36.84 -10.40 6.15
N GLN A 127 36.71 -9.47 5.23
CA GLN A 127 35.90 -8.29 5.43
C GLN A 127 34.43 -8.67 5.43
N ILE A 128 33.75 -8.31 6.47
CA ILE A 128 32.29 -8.40 6.61
C ILE A 128 31.75 -7.00 6.40
N ASN A 129 30.88 -6.89 5.44
CA ASN A 129 30.25 -5.64 5.10
C ASN A 129 28.76 -5.73 5.48
N ASN A 130 28.35 -4.97 6.49
CA ASN A 130 26.96 -4.79 6.89
C ASN A 130 26.35 -3.55 6.21
N GLY A 131 26.67 -3.39 4.91
CA GLY A 131 26.26 -2.25 4.13
C GLY A 131 27.37 -1.21 4.00
N ASN A 132 28.13 -0.91 5.06
CA ASN A 132 29.13 0.17 5.09
C ASN A 132 28.56 1.50 4.57
N TYR A 133 27.40 1.86 5.12
CA TYR A 133 26.65 3.05 4.69
C TYR A 133 25.93 3.72 5.82
N LEU A 134 25.58 4.97 5.60
CA LEU A 134 24.61 5.72 6.36
C LEU A 134 23.47 6.11 5.43
N SER A 135 22.26 5.62 5.72
CA SER A 135 21.03 5.99 5.01
C SER A 135 20.10 6.75 5.93
N ARG A 136 19.45 7.75 5.37
CA ARG A 136 18.35 8.47 6.03
C ARG A 136 17.22 8.66 5.05
N ASN A 137 16.08 8.10 5.41
CA ASN A 137 14.85 8.29 4.66
C ASN A 137 13.85 9.12 5.46
N MET A 138 13.03 9.83 4.71
CA MET A 138 11.88 10.57 5.24
C MET A 138 10.69 10.33 4.32
N VAL A 139 9.59 9.92 4.92
CA VAL A 139 8.29 9.87 4.24
C VAL A 139 7.37 10.86 4.94
N ARG A 140 6.78 11.75 4.17
CA ARG A 140 5.72 12.62 4.64
C ARG A 140 4.45 12.29 3.89
N THR A 141 3.40 11.96 4.62
CA THR A 141 2.07 11.79 4.04
C THR A 141 1.16 12.85 4.63
N ASP A 142 0.46 13.58 3.78
CA ASP A 142 -0.47 14.64 4.14
C ASP A 142 -1.81 14.37 3.45
N ASN A 143 -2.82 14.02 4.22
CA ASN A 143 -4.15 13.73 3.71
C ASN A 143 -5.16 14.66 4.36
N TYR A 144 -6.09 15.17 3.59
CA TYR A 144 -7.25 15.85 4.14
C TYR A 144 -8.54 15.43 3.46
N GLN A 145 -9.63 15.55 4.19
CA GLN A 145 -10.97 15.33 3.69
C GLN A 145 -11.92 16.39 4.25
N ILE A 146 -12.75 16.92 3.38
CA ILE A 146 -13.81 17.86 3.69
C ILE A 146 -15.12 17.24 3.25
N ASN A 147 -16.10 17.19 4.16
CA ASN A 147 -17.44 16.71 3.85
C ASN A 147 -18.46 17.77 4.25
N PHE A 148 -19.42 17.99 3.37
CA PHE A 148 -20.63 18.73 3.67
C PHE A 148 -21.83 17.84 3.40
N THR A 149 -22.67 17.63 4.39
CA THR A 149 -23.84 16.75 4.29
C THR A 149 -25.10 17.51 4.72
N ALA A 150 -26.11 17.48 3.88
CA ALA A 150 -27.47 17.92 4.18
C ALA A 150 -28.37 16.69 4.31
N GLN A 151 -29.01 16.54 5.43
CA GLN A 151 -29.95 15.43 5.71
C GLN A 151 -31.31 15.99 6.03
N TYR A 152 -32.33 15.37 5.47
CA TYR A 152 -33.73 15.67 5.78
C TYR A 152 -34.44 14.38 6.13
N ALA A 153 -35.12 14.36 7.28
CA ALA A 153 -35.91 13.21 7.73
C ALA A 153 -37.26 13.71 8.25
N ARG A 154 -38.35 13.13 7.75
CA ARG A 154 -39.69 13.50 8.17
C ARG A 154 -40.68 12.37 7.99
N ASP A 155 -41.57 12.29 8.96
CA ASP A 155 -42.66 11.35 8.99
C ASP A 155 -44.00 12.07 8.70
N PHE A 156 -44.77 11.52 7.78
CA PHE A 156 -46.09 12.02 7.37
C PHE A 156 -47.09 10.87 7.46
N SER A 157 -47.71 10.67 8.61
CA SER A 157 -48.63 9.56 8.84
C SER A 157 -47.98 8.21 8.56
N PHE A 158 -48.33 7.55 7.46
CA PHE A 158 -47.76 6.27 7.02
C PHE A 158 -46.53 6.39 6.11
N HIS A 159 -46.10 7.61 5.78
CA HIS A 159 -44.99 7.87 4.92
C HIS A 159 -43.78 8.31 5.72
N HIS A 160 -42.66 7.64 5.57
CA HIS A 160 -41.38 8.03 6.14
C HIS A 160 -40.42 8.35 5.01
N ILE A 161 -39.91 9.57 4.98
CA ILE A 161 -38.97 10.06 3.96
C ILE A 161 -37.67 10.46 4.62
N GLN A 162 -36.54 9.96 4.09
CA GLN A 162 -35.23 10.42 4.45
C GLN A 162 -34.48 10.74 3.17
N ALA A 163 -33.93 11.94 3.08
CA ALA A 163 -33.10 12.37 1.97
C ALA A 163 -31.74 12.83 2.49
N LEU A 164 -30.69 12.52 1.74
CA LEU A 164 -29.34 12.94 2.03
C LEU A 164 -28.73 13.48 0.75
N PHE A 165 -28.03 14.60 0.88
CA PHE A 165 -27.11 15.10 -0.13
C PHE A 165 -25.77 15.35 0.53
N SER A 166 -24.67 14.86 -0.06
CA SER A 166 -23.31 15.06 0.46
C SER A 166 -22.38 15.48 -0.66
N ILE A 167 -21.43 16.35 -0.30
CA ILE A 167 -20.26 16.69 -1.10
C ILE A 167 -19.05 16.25 -0.29
N GLU A 168 -18.20 15.44 -0.89
CA GLU A 168 -16.98 14.95 -0.29
C GLU A 168 -15.80 15.32 -1.17
N LYS A 169 -14.78 15.95 -0.58
CA LYS A 169 -13.51 16.26 -1.24
C LYS A 169 -12.38 15.68 -0.41
N SER A 170 -11.49 14.92 -1.04
CA SER A 170 -10.26 14.47 -0.39
C SER A 170 -9.05 14.71 -1.29
N GLU A 171 -7.92 14.99 -0.65
CA GLU A 171 -6.61 15.05 -1.30
C GLU A 171 -5.60 14.29 -0.45
N ALA A 172 -4.71 13.60 -1.12
CA ALA A 172 -3.62 12.84 -0.53
C ALA A 172 -2.31 13.21 -1.23
N GLU A 173 -1.30 13.52 -0.44
CA GLU A 173 0.06 13.80 -0.89
C GLU A 173 1.02 12.89 -0.12
N SER A 174 1.98 12.30 -0.81
CA SER A 174 3.06 11.54 -0.21
C SER A 174 4.38 11.95 -0.84
N GLU A 175 5.33 12.33 -0.01
CA GLU A 175 6.70 12.68 -0.38
C GLU A 175 7.65 11.67 0.25
N TYR A 176 8.57 11.14 -0.53
CA TYR A 176 9.63 10.25 -0.09
C TYR A 176 10.98 10.84 -0.48
N LEU A 177 11.84 10.98 0.52
CA LEU A 177 13.23 11.39 0.36
C LEU A 177 14.13 10.32 0.97
N ASP A 178 15.11 9.85 0.23
CA ASP A 178 16.16 8.95 0.70
C ASP A 178 17.53 9.50 0.33
N GLY A 179 18.41 9.53 1.31
CA GLY A 179 19.80 9.93 1.16
C GLY A 179 20.73 8.84 1.69
N TYR A 180 21.70 8.46 0.86
CA TYR A 180 22.66 7.40 1.13
C TYR A 180 24.09 7.92 0.97
N VAL A 181 24.93 7.62 1.95
CA VAL A 181 26.36 7.95 1.95
C VAL A 181 27.16 6.68 2.25
N SER A 182 28.11 6.35 1.39
CA SER A 182 29.00 5.19 1.58
C SER A 182 30.19 5.53 2.49
N GLU A 183 30.80 4.51 3.05
CA GLU A 183 32.03 4.56 3.86
C GLU A 183 31.98 5.61 4.98
N PRO A 184 30.94 5.58 5.87
CA PRO A 184 30.88 6.48 7.00
C PRO A 184 32.04 6.20 7.97
N TYR A 185 32.55 7.27 8.61
CA TYR A 185 33.57 7.08 9.64
C TYR A 185 33.01 6.30 10.82
N SER A 186 33.64 5.19 11.18
CA SER A 186 33.19 4.27 12.23
C SER A 186 33.10 4.93 13.62
N PHE A 187 33.98 5.91 13.90
CA PHE A 187 33.98 6.61 15.18
C PHE A 187 32.78 7.55 15.37
N THR A 188 32.04 7.85 14.30
CA THR A 188 30.85 8.71 14.39
C THR A 188 29.59 7.93 14.73
N THR A 189 29.59 6.61 14.62
CA THR A 189 28.44 5.71 14.85
C THR A 189 27.16 6.16 14.13
N GLY A 190 27.31 6.70 12.91
CA GLY A 190 26.19 7.22 12.13
C GLY A 190 25.60 8.55 12.63
N GLN A 191 26.22 9.20 13.63
CA GLN A 191 25.76 10.49 14.16
C GLN A 191 26.18 11.67 13.28
N SER A 192 27.21 11.50 12.47
CA SER A 192 27.74 12.54 11.60
C SER A 192 27.45 12.22 10.12
N ASN A 193 27.36 13.27 9.30
CA ASN A 193 27.31 13.15 7.84
C ASN A 193 28.71 12.92 7.25
N SER A 194 29.75 12.89 8.07
CA SER A 194 31.13 12.69 7.60
C SER A 194 31.29 11.26 7.10
N ALA A 195 31.71 11.13 5.86
CA ALA A 195 32.00 9.88 5.20
C ALA A 195 33.18 10.08 4.26
N VAL A 196 33.93 9.01 4.01
CA VAL A 196 35.04 9.02 3.05
C VAL A 196 34.51 8.84 1.62
N GLY A 197 33.44 8.07 1.47
CA GLY A 197 32.81 7.81 0.19
C GLY A 197 31.95 8.96 -0.31
N SER A 198 31.52 8.84 -1.55
CA SER A 198 30.64 9.79 -2.18
C SER A 198 29.19 9.58 -1.74
N THR A 199 28.38 10.62 -1.87
CA THR A 199 26.92 10.49 -1.82
C THR A 199 26.49 9.71 -3.06
N ASP A 200 26.18 8.44 -2.90
CA ASP A 200 25.97 7.56 -4.05
C ASP A 200 24.53 7.60 -4.55
N TYR A 201 23.59 8.08 -3.72
CA TYR A 201 22.20 7.96 -4.06
C TYR A 201 21.31 8.95 -3.32
N THR A 202 20.50 9.65 -4.06
CA THR A 202 19.40 10.47 -3.51
C THR A 202 18.16 10.22 -4.34
N ILE A 203 17.12 9.70 -3.71
CA ILE A 203 15.80 9.56 -4.33
C ILE A 203 14.90 10.64 -3.77
N PHE A 204 14.19 11.30 -4.67
CA PHE A 204 13.04 12.11 -4.32
C PHE A 204 11.86 11.67 -5.17
N THR A 205 10.78 11.28 -4.53
CA THR A 205 9.52 10.96 -5.21
C THR A 205 8.36 11.69 -4.54
N ARG A 206 7.40 12.12 -5.33
CA ARG A 206 6.17 12.75 -4.87
C ARG A 206 5.00 12.14 -5.60
N SER A 207 3.96 11.83 -4.87
CA SER A 207 2.69 11.33 -5.39
C SER A 207 1.55 12.15 -4.82
N GLU A 208 0.64 12.55 -5.71
CA GLU A 208 -0.54 13.32 -5.34
C GLU A 208 -1.79 12.69 -5.96
N SER A 209 -2.88 12.71 -5.24
CA SER A 209 -4.19 12.30 -5.76
C SER A 209 -5.30 13.09 -5.08
N GLY A 210 -6.38 13.30 -5.79
CA GLY A 210 -7.56 13.99 -5.29
C GLY A 210 -8.83 13.35 -5.80
N THR A 211 -9.87 13.39 -4.96
CA THR A 211 -11.22 12.94 -5.31
C THR A 211 -12.25 13.99 -4.94
N LEU A 212 -13.30 14.07 -5.73
CA LEU A 212 -14.48 14.89 -5.46
C LEU A 212 -15.72 14.08 -5.76
N SER A 213 -16.63 14.01 -4.78
CA SER A 213 -17.83 13.17 -4.87
C SER A 213 -19.08 13.97 -4.55
N TYR A 214 -20.13 13.74 -5.32
CA TYR A 214 -21.49 14.18 -5.04
C TYR A 214 -22.36 12.95 -4.78
N ILE A 215 -23.06 12.93 -3.66
CA ILE A 215 -23.85 11.78 -3.22
C ILE A 215 -25.27 12.24 -2.95
N GLY A 216 -26.24 11.60 -3.57
CA GLY A 216 -27.66 11.80 -3.32
C GLY A 216 -28.29 10.47 -2.91
N ARG A 217 -29.05 10.43 -1.78
CA ARG A 217 -29.77 9.25 -1.33
C ARG A 217 -31.18 9.64 -0.87
N ILE A 218 -32.14 8.84 -1.27
CA ILE A 218 -33.53 8.95 -0.83
C ILE A 218 -33.97 7.58 -0.33
N ASN A 219 -34.41 7.53 0.91
CA ASN A 219 -35.09 6.38 1.52
C ASN A 219 -36.54 6.75 1.70
N TYR A 220 -37.42 5.86 1.29
CA TYR A 220 -38.84 5.99 1.44
C TYR A 220 -39.45 4.71 1.99
N SER A 221 -40.29 4.82 3.02
CA SER A 221 -41.10 3.70 3.43
C SER A 221 -42.58 4.10 3.56
N TYR A 222 -43.44 3.17 3.18
CA TYR A 222 -44.89 3.32 3.29
C TYR A 222 -45.46 2.26 4.21
N ALA A 223 -46.15 2.73 5.27
CA ALA A 223 -46.77 1.90 6.26
C ALA A 223 -45.86 0.84 6.89
N GLU A 224 -44.55 1.08 6.90
CA GLU A 224 -43.52 0.12 7.33
C GLU A 224 -43.51 -1.21 6.57
N LYS A 225 -44.22 -1.29 5.42
CA LYS A 225 -44.38 -2.49 4.62
C LYS A 225 -43.57 -2.44 3.35
N TYR A 226 -43.59 -1.31 2.67
CA TYR A 226 -42.91 -1.11 1.39
C TYR A 226 -41.74 -0.18 1.60
N LEU A 227 -40.58 -0.66 1.31
CA LEU A 227 -39.30 0.02 1.52
C LEU A 227 -38.66 0.28 0.15
N PHE A 228 -38.15 1.48 -0.06
CA PHE A 228 -37.49 1.84 -1.27
C PHE A 228 -36.31 2.75 -0.95
N GLU A 229 -35.16 2.46 -1.57
CA GLU A 229 -33.97 3.31 -1.52
C GLU A 229 -33.46 3.57 -2.93
N PHE A 230 -33.07 4.80 -3.19
CA PHE A 230 -32.34 5.21 -4.37
C PHE A 230 -31.11 5.98 -3.95
N LEU A 231 -29.96 5.58 -4.47
CA LEU A 231 -28.66 6.22 -4.27
C LEU A 231 -28.07 6.56 -5.64
N ILE A 232 -27.53 7.76 -5.78
CA ILE A 232 -26.69 8.15 -6.90
C ILE A 232 -25.41 8.75 -6.36
N ARG A 233 -24.28 8.31 -6.90
CA ARG A 233 -22.96 8.83 -6.60
C ARG A 233 -22.27 9.24 -7.88
N SER A 234 -21.72 10.45 -7.90
CA SER A 234 -20.89 10.95 -8.99
C SER A 234 -19.52 11.28 -8.42
N ASP A 235 -18.51 10.56 -8.85
CA ASP A 235 -17.15 10.65 -8.34
C ASP A 235 -16.20 11.13 -9.42
N ALA A 236 -15.32 12.06 -9.07
CA ALA A 236 -14.18 12.46 -9.89
C ALA A 236 -12.88 12.01 -9.23
N SER A 237 -11.92 11.53 -10.03
CA SER A 237 -10.59 11.15 -9.57
C SER A 237 -9.52 11.75 -10.48
N THR A 238 -8.51 12.39 -9.89
CA THR A 238 -7.37 12.97 -10.62
C THR A 238 -6.41 11.91 -11.16
N LYS A 239 -6.63 10.63 -10.85
CA LYS A 239 -5.85 9.53 -11.41
C LYS A 239 -6.09 9.30 -12.89
N PHE A 240 -7.26 9.71 -13.39
CA PHE A 240 -7.63 9.63 -14.81
C PHE A 240 -7.26 10.92 -15.57
N ALA A 241 -7.34 10.87 -16.90
CA ALA A 241 -7.25 12.07 -17.73
C ALA A 241 -8.45 12.99 -17.50
N PRO A 242 -8.31 14.32 -17.69
CA PRO A 242 -9.38 15.27 -17.41
C PRO A 242 -10.73 14.94 -18.05
N GLU A 243 -10.71 14.37 -19.24
CA GLU A 243 -11.88 13.93 -19.99
C GLU A 243 -12.61 12.75 -19.35
N ASN A 244 -11.93 11.95 -18.48
CA ASN A 244 -12.42 10.73 -17.85
C ASN A 244 -12.49 10.81 -16.31
N TYR A 245 -12.37 12.01 -15.73
CA TYR A 245 -12.40 12.19 -14.28
C TYR A 245 -13.67 11.62 -13.63
N TRP A 246 -14.82 11.83 -14.29
CA TRP A 246 -16.12 11.58 -13.68
C TRP A 246 -16.67 10.20 -13.99
N GLY A 247 -17.07 9.49 -12.93
CA GLY A 247 -17.90 8.30 -12.98
C GLY A 247 -19.25 8.55 -12.30
N VAL A 248 -20.32 7.93 -12.78
CA VAL A 248 -21.67 8.01 -12.19
C VAL A 248 -22.15 6.61 -11.84
N PHE A 249 -22.54 6.44 -10.59
CA PHE A 249 -22.82 5.14 -9.98
C PHE A 249 -24.20 5.17 -9.30
N PRO A 250 -25.29 4.88 -10.04
CA PRO A 250 -26.62 4.76 -9.48
C PRO A 250 -26.85 3.40 -8.86
N SER A 251 -27.67 3.34 -7.80
CA SER A 251 -28.20 2.11 -7.23
C SER A 251 -29.60 2.29 -6.71
N ALA A 252 -30.39 1.21 -6.73
CA ALA A 252 -31.73 1.19 -6.18
C ALA A 252 -31.98 -0.13 -5.43
N SER A 253 -32.74 -0.06 -4.35
CA SER A 253 -33.21 -1.23 -3.65
C SER A 253 -34.68 -1.10 -3.27
N ALA A 254 -35.36 -2.24 -3.19
CA ALA A 254 -36.74 -2.33 -2.76
C ALA A 254 -36.90 -3.49 -1.78
N GLY A 255 -37.77 -3.30 -0.81
CA GLY A 255 -38.13 -4.32 0.17
C GLY A 255 -39.64 -4.34 0.43
N TRP A 256 -40.17 -5.54 0.59
CA TRP A 256 -41.56 -5.77 0.93
C TRP A 256 -41.65 -6.67 2.15
N ILE A 257 -42.25 -6.15 3.23
CA ILE A 257 -42.51 -6.91 4.46
C ILE A 257 -43.87 -7.59 4.30
N ILE A 258 -43.87 -8.78 3.73
CA ILE A 258 -45.03 -9.56 3.37
C ILE A 258 -45.81 -9.93 4.64
N SER A 259 -45.12 -10.21 5.74
CA SER A 259 -45.72 -10.57 7.02
C SER A 259 -46.61 -9.47 7.61
N GLU A 260 -46.43 -8.20 7.20
CA GLU A 260 -47.25 -7.09 7.66
C GLU A 260 -48.58 -6.95 6.86
N GLU A 261 -48.78 -7.73 5.81
CA GLU A 261 -49.99 -7.71 5.02
C GLU A 261 -51.15 -8.39 5.75
N ASN A 262 -52.32 -7.74 5.77
CA ASN A 262 -53.49 -8.26 6.46
C ASN A 262 -53.99 -9.61 5.96
N TRP A 263 -53.83 -9.85 4.65
CA TRP A 263 -54.15 -11.13 4.01
C TRP A 263 -53.19 -12.23 4.42
N PHE A 264 -51.88 -11.89 4.54
CA PHE A 264 -50.83 -12.85 4.88
C PHE A 264 -50.91 -13.25 6.36
N LYS A 265 -51.14 -12.29 7.28
CA LYS A 265 -51.35 -12.56 8.71
C LYS A 265 -52.50 -13.55 8.97
N LYS A 266 -53.53 -13.52 8.14
CA LYS A 266 -54.62 -14.46 8.22
C LYS A 266 -54.31 -15.83 7.61
N ALA A 267 -53.54 -15.86 6.52
CA ALA A 267 -53.24 -17.08 5.80
C ALA A 267 -52.11 -17.91 6.45
N ALA A 268 -51.11 -17.25 7.05
CA ALA A 268 -49.93 -17.90 7.61
C ALA A 268 -49.59 -17.33 9.03
N PRO A 269 -50.43 -17.53 10.06
CA PRO A 269 -50.18 -16.97 11.37
C PRO A 269 -48.97 -17.54 12.11
N TRP A 270 -48.38 -18.62 11.61
CA TRP A 270 -47.15 -19.22 12.14
C TRP A 270 -45.87 -18.58 11.61
N VAL A 271 -45.96 -17.68 10.63
CA VAL A 271 -44.85 -16.87 10.10
C VAL A 271 -44.86 -15.55 10.86
N ASN A 272 -43.80 -15.32 11.64
CA ASN A 272 -43.67 -14.11 12.45
C ASN A 272 -43.12 -12.94 11.65
N PHE A 273 -42.20 -13.21 10.72
CA PHE A 273 -41.56 -12.22 9.84
C PHE A 273 -41.29 -12.83 8.50
N LEU A 274 -41.63 -12.13 7.43
CA LEU A 274 -41.26 -12.47 6.07
C LEU A 274 -41.03 -11.19 5.27
N LYS A 275 -39.80 -11.01 4.79
CA LYS A 275 -39.40 -9.87 3.97
C LYS A 275 -38.73 -10.35 2.71
N MET A 276 -39.19 -9.87 1.59
CA MET A 276 -38.52 -9.99 0.30
C MET A 276 -37.78 -8.69 0.00
N ARG A 277 -36.55 -8.79 -0.48
CA ARG A 277 -35.71 -7.64 -0.86
C ARG A 277 -35.03 -7.86 -2.18
N GLY A 278 -34.74 -6.78 -2.88
CA GLY A 278 -33.97 -6.81 -4.10
C GLY A 278 -33.19 -5.51 -4.25
N SER A 279 -32.00 -5.60 -4.79
CA SER A 279 -31.16 -4.45 -5.09
C SER A 279 -30.48 -4.61 -6.43
N PHE A 280 -30.23 -3.48 -7.07
CA PHE A 280 -29.41 -3.38 -8.27
C PHE A 280 -28.61 -2.10 -8.20
N GLY A 281 -27.29 -2.18 -8.49
CA GLY A 281 -26.44 -1.02 -8.43
C GLY A 281 -25.23 -1.13 -9.32
N LEU A 282 -24.68 0.02 -9.64
CA LEU A 282 -23.40 0.17 -10.30
C LEU A 282 -22.41 0.78 -9.31
N THR A 283 -21.23 0.18 -9.20
CA THR A 283 -20.09 0.73 -8.46
C THR A 283 -18.89 0.88 -9.40
N GLY A 284 -17.96 1.77 -9.07
CA GLY A 284 -16.75 1.99 -9.83
C GLY A 284 -15.51 1.96 -8.97
N ARG A 285 -14.37 1.66 -9.60
CA ARG A 285 -13.04 1.71 -8.97
C ARG A 285 -12.08 2.50 -9.83
N ASP A 286 -11.24 3.31 -9.20
CA ASP A 286 -10.15 4.08 -9.81
C ASP A 286 -8.79 3.37 -9.62
N ASN A 287 -8.73 2.08 -9.92
CA ASN A 287 -7.58 1.22 -9.65
C ASN A 287 -6.40 1.48 -10.60
N THR A 288 -5.94 2.73 -10.66
CA THR A 288 -4.77 3.16 -11.43
C THR A 288 -3.87 4.06 -10.59
N ALA A 289 -2.60 4.12 -10.94
CA ALA A 289 -1.69 5.07 -10.30
C ALA A 289 -1.91 6.49 -10.86
N PRO A 290 -1.66 7.53 -10.05
CA PRO A 290 -1.77 8.92 -10.51
C PRO A 290 -0.85 9.20 -11.70
N TRP A 291 -1.27 10.10 -12.59
CA TRP A 291 -0.47 10.66 -13.69
C TRP A 291 -0.05 9.69 -14.79
N GLN A 292 -0.50 8.43 -14.79
CA GLN A 292 -0.15 7.45 -15.83
C GLN A 292 -0.67 7.83 -17.23
N TRP A 293 -1.66 8.70 -17.29
CA TRP A 293 -2.20 9.24 -18.54
C TRP A 293 -1.34 10.35 -19.17
N MET A 294 -0.28 10.81 -18.47
CA MET A 294 0.65 11.82 -18.97
C MET A 294 1.86 11.18 -19.64
N GLN A 295 2.24 11.73 -20.79
CA GLN A 295 3.49 11.35 -21.43
C GLN A 295 4.66 11.98 -20.68
N VAL A 296 5.52 11.14 -20.13
CA VAL A 296 6.75 11.56 -19.45
C VAL A 296 7.95 11.26 -20.33
N TYR A 297 8.91 12.17 -20.34
CA TYR A 297 10.18 12.04 -21.04
C TYR A 297 11.30 12.05 -20.02
N ALA A 298 12.23 11.11 -20.16
CA ALA A 298 13.45 11.05 -19.36
C ALA A 298 14.66 11.34 -20.25
N GLN A 299 15.63 12.06 -19.70
CA GLN A 299 16.91 12.23 -20.36
C GLN A 299 17.73 10.94 -20.19
N ASP A 300 18.25 10.40 -21.29
CA ASP A 300 19.15 9.25 -21.28
C ASP A 300 20.53 9.69 -21.75
N SER A 301 21.51 9.50 -20.86
CA SER A 301 22.92 9.83 -21.14
C SER A 301 23.69 8.67 -21.78
N ASN A 302 23.11 7.47 -21.84
CA ASN A 302 23.79 6.26 -22.30
C ASN A 302 23.48 5.93 -23.76
N ASN A 303 22.36 6.39 -24.28
CA ASN A 303 21.91 6.10 -25.64
C ASN A 303 21.78 7.39 -26.45
N GLY A 304 21.87 7.28 -27.78
CA GLY A 304 21.69 8.38 -28.70
C GLY A 304 22.97 8.79 -29.44
N VAL A 305 22.81 9.85 -30.25
CA VAL A 305 23.92 10.38 -31.07
C VAL A 305 24.91 11.09 -30.16
N LEU A 306 26.19 10.84 -30.41
CA LEU A 306 27.28 11.53 -29.73
C LEU A 306 27.41 12.96 -30.24
N PHE A 307 27.16 13.92 -29.33
CA PHE A 307 27.44 15.33 -29.58
C PHE A 307 28.68 15.74 -28.80
N GLY A 308 29.66 16.28 -29.48
CA GLY A 308 30.88 16.83 -28.87
C GLY A 308 32.17 16.27 -29.44
N ASN A 309 33.24 17.00 -29.22
CA ASN A 309 34.56 16.66 -29.68
C ASN A 309 35.31 15.89 -28.59
N SER A 310 35.04 14.60 -28.47
CA SER A 310 35.79 13.75 -27.54
C SER A 310 36.82 12.93 -28.27
N THR A 311 38.08 13.05 -27.87
CA THR A 311 39.21 12.27 -28.36
C THR A 311 39.28 10.84 -27.82
N SER A 312 38.38 10.50 -26.88
CA SER A 312 38.29 9.16 -26.26
C SER A 312 37.01 8.48 -26.69
N LEU A 313 37.12 7.26 -27.24
CA LEU A 313 35.97 6.42 -27.52
C LEU A 313 35.19 6.21 -26.22
N GLY A 314 33.97 6.74 -26.16
CA GLY A 314 33.05 6.57 -25.02
C GLY A 314 32.86 7.78 -24.12
N SER A 315 33.57 8.90 -24.29
CA SER A 315 33.46 10.08 -23.41
C SER A 315 32.78 11.30 -24.04
N GLY A 316 31.97 11.11 -25.08
CA GLY A 316 31.08 12.17 -25.60
C GLY A 316 29.78 12.24 -24.86
N SER A 317 29.23 13.45 -24.68
CA SER A 317 27.88 13.62 -24.16
C SER A 317 26.85 13.07 -25.15
N ARG A 318 26.17 12.02 -24.76
CA ARG A 318 24.99 11.53 -25.46
C ARG A 318 23.79 12.16 -24.81
N ILE A 319 23.02 12.87 -25.57
CA ILE A 319 21.75 13.41 -25.09
C ILE A 319 20.66 12.80 -25.95
N THR A 320 19.88 11.95 -25.34
CA THR A 320 18.66 11.45 -25.97
C THR A 320 17.51 11.62 -25.02
N ILE A 321 16.36 11.86 -25.57
CA ILE A 321 15.12 11.91 -24.80
C ILE A 321 14.41 10.58 -25.02
N ASN A 322 14.31 9.80 -23.96
CA ASN A 322 13.55 8.56 -24.00
C ASN A 322 12.13 8.82 -23.55
N LYS A 323 11.20 8.25 -24.28
CA LYS A 323 9.85 8.04 -23.76
C LYS A 323 9.91 7.10 -22.57
N ASN A 324 8.99 7.26 -21.65
CA ASN A 324 8.69 6.19 -20.70
C ASN A 324 8.43 4.88 -21.47
N ASN A 325 8.89 3.76 -20.91
CA ASN A 325 8.82 2.44 -21.59
C ASN A 325 7.40 1.95 -21.86
N SER A 326 6.37 2.62 -21.32
CA SER A 326 4.97 2.26 -21.54
C SER A 326 4.27 3.29 -22.41
N ALA A 327 3.43 2.84 -23.32
CA ALA A 327 2.53 3.71 -24.06
C ALA A 327 1.58 4.41 -23.07
N VAL A 328 1.23 5.66 -23.39
CA VAL A 328 0.22 6.41 -22.63
C VAL A 328 -1.16 6.09 -23.18
N ASN A 329 -2.07 5.74 -22.29
CA ASN A 329 -3.48 5.59 -22.63
C ASN A 329 -4.30 6.61 -21.85
N ARG A 330 -4.86 7.59 -22.55
CA ARG A 330 -5.72 8.62 -21.97
C ARG A 330 -7.17 8.16 -21.82
N ASP A 331 -7.55 7.05 -22.48
CA ASP A 331 -8.90 6.50 -22.43
C ASP A 331 -9.17 5.65 -21.19
N VAL A 332 -8.18 5.51 -20.32
CA VAL A 332 -8.36 4.83 -19.02
C VAL A 332 -9.41 5.55 -18.20
N HIS A 333 -10.38 4.80 -17.73
CA HIS A 333 -11.55 5.29 -17.01
C HIS A 333 -11.96 4.34 -15.88
N TRP A 334 -13.01 4.68 -15.15
CA TRP A 334 -13.55 3.92 -14.05
C TRP A 334 -13.97 2.51 -14.48
N ASP A 335 -13.57 1.50 -13.69
CA ASP A 335 -14.11 0.14 -13.80
C ASP A 335 -15.61 0.18 -13.49
N LYS A 336 -16.39 -0.70 -14.11
CA LYS A 336 -17.84 -0.82 -13.89
C LYS A 336 -18.17 -2.16 -13.27
N ASP A 337 -18.71 -2.14 -12.07
CA ASP A 337 -19.10 -3.33 -11.33
C ASP A 337 -20.61 -3.26 -11.06
N TYR A 338 -21.38 -3.98 -11.87
CA TYR A 338 -22.83 -4.11 -11.74
C TYR A 338 -23.13 -5.23 -10.75
N LYS A 339 -23.97 -4.91 -9.74
CA LYS A 339 -24.36 -5.84 -8.69
C LYS A 339 -25.86 -5.98 -8.63
N ALA A 340 -26.35 -7.22 -8.60
CA ALA A 340 -27.73 -7.54 -8.35
C ALA A 340 -27.83 -8.53 -7.21
N ASP A 341 -28.77 -8.29 -6.31
CA ASP A 341 -29.06 -9.14 -5.18
C ASP A 341 -30.57 -9.29 -4.99
N ILE A 342 -31.04 -10.51 -4.71
CA ILE A 342 -32.41 -10.81 -4.32
C ILE A 342 -32.34 -11.68 -3.07
N GLY A 343 -33.00 -11.21 -2.00
CA GLY A 343 -32.99 -11.85 -0.69
C GLY A 343 -34.36 -12.08 -0.12
N LEU A 344 -34.45 -13.11 0.71
CA LEU A 344 -35.61 -13.47 1.51
C LEU A 344 -35.19 -13.63 2.97
N ASP A 345 -35.78 -12.81 3.85
CA ASP A 345 -35.57 -12.88 5.28
C ASP A 345 -36.85 -13.46 5.93
N PHE A 346 -36.73 -14.46 6.81
CA PHE A 346 -37.87 -15.08 7.44
C PHE A 346 -37.63 -15.43 8.90
N GLN A 347 -38.72 -15.42 9.70
CA GLN A 347 -38.77 -15.93 11.06
C GLN A 347 -40.10 -16.62 11.26
N VAL A 348 -40.07 -17.81 11.83
CA VAL A 348 -41.24 -18.67 12.02
C VAL A 348 -41.22 -19.31 13.40
N LEU A 349 -42.33 -19.97 13.77
CA LEU A 349 -42.47 -20.71 15.02
C LEU A 349 -42.20 -19.87 16.28
N ASN A 350 -42.84 -18.70 16.37
CA ASN A 350 -42.65 -17.74 17.46
C ASN A 350 -41.16 -17.29 17.57
N ASN A 351 -40.56 -16.97 16.43
CA ASN A 351 -39.15 -16.53 16.29
C ASN A 351 -38.10 -17.57 16.70
N ARG A 352 -38.47 -18.84 16.83
CA ARG A 352 -37.50 -19.91 17.16
C ARG A 352 -36.63 -20.31 15.99
N PHE A 353 -37.19 -20.31 14.79
CA PHE A 353 -36.47 -20.63 13.59
C PHE A 353 -36.48 -19.44 12.62
N GLY A 354 -35.36 -19.05 12.14
CA GLY A 354 -35.21 -17.95 11.21
C GLY A 354 -34.01 -18.11 10.31
N GLY A 355 -33.93 -17.25 9.31
CA GLY A 355 -32.79 -17.24 8.40
C GLY A 355 -32.94 -16.25 7.27
N THR A 356 -31.91 -16.23 6.45
CA THR A 356 -31.84 -15.46 5.21
C THR A 356 -31.44 -16.38 4.06
N ILE A 357 -31.95 -16.10 2.89
CA ILE A 357 -31.59 -16.75 1.62
C ILE A 357 -31.31 -15.64 0.63
N ASP A 358 -30.13 -15.61 0.08
CA ASP A 358 -29.71 -14.62 -0.88
C ASP A 358 -29.22 -15.26 -2.19
N PHE A 359 -29.54 -14.62 -3.28
CA PHE A 359 -28.96 -14.86 -4.58
C PHE A 359 -28.34 -13.57 -5.08
N TYR A 360 -27.04 -13.62 -5.36
CA TYR A 360 -26.31 -12.47 -5.89
C TYR A 360 -25.71 -12.78 -7.25
N ARG A 361 -25.54 -11.72 -8.02
CA ARG A 361 -24.79 -11.76 -9.28
C ARG A 361 -24.08 -10.44 -9.52
N ASP A 362 -22.76 -10.52 -9.76
CA ASP A 362 -21.88 -9.40 -10.05
C ASP A 362 -21.33 -9.52 -11.47
N TRP A 363 -21.37 -8.43 -12.20
CA TRP A 363 -20.76 -8.31 -13.53
C TRP A 363 -19.71 -7.20 -13.50
N ASN A 364 -18.45 -7.58 -13.38
CA ASN A 364 -17.35 -6.63 -13.49
C ASN A 364 -17.03 -6.44 -14.97
N ARG A 365 -17.07 -5.20 -15.42
CA ARG A 365 -16.82 -4.79 -16.79
C ARG A 365 -15.80 -3.68 -16.85
N GLU A 366 -15.15 -3.58 -17.99
CA GLU A 366 -14.16 -2.51 -18.21
C GLU A 366 -13.06 -2.47 -17.14
N MET A 367 -12.70 -3.65 -16.58
CA MET A 367 -11.64 -3.74 -15.59
C MET A 367 -10.30 -3.36 -16.21
N LEU A 368 -9.53 -2.53 -15.51
CA LEU A 368 -8.21 -2.14 -15.97
C LEU A 368 -7.24 -3.32 -15.92
N MET A 369 -6.65 -3.65 -17.07
CA MET A 369 -5.71 -4.76 -17.22
C MET A 369 -4.45 -4.30 -17.96
N ASN A 370 -3.31 -4.83 -17.52
CA ASN A 370 -2.09 -4.78 -18.31
C ASN A 370 -2.14 -5.87 -19.37
N ILE A 371 -2.16 -5.46 -20.62
CA ILE A 371 -2.15 -6.41 -21.72
C ILE A 371 -0.71 -6.92 -21.87
N ALA A 372 -0.49 -8.20 -21.55
CA ALA A 372 0.81 -8.86 -21.75
C ALA A 372 1.10 -9.15 -23.24
N GLN A 373 0.48 -8.44 -24.15
CA GLN A 373 0.74 -8.59 -25.57
C GLN A 373 2.08 -7.96 -25.94
N THR A 374 2.95 -8.76 -26.53
CA THR A 374 4.19 -8.28 -27.13
C THR A 374 3.83 -7.39 -28.31
N VAL A 375 3.88 -6.10 -28.10
CA VAL A 375 3.74 -5.13 -29.20
C VAL A 375 4.95 -5.32 -30.13
N PRO A 376 4.79 -5.29 -31.46
CA PRO A 376 5.93 -5.35 -32.36
C PRO A 376 6.99 -4.32 -31.99
N GLY A 377 8.26 -4.70 -32.02
CA GLY A 377 9.38 -3.82 -31.63
C GLY A 377 9.44 -2.50 -32.43
N THR A 378 8.80 -2.46 -33.58
CA THR A 378 8.62 -1.23 -34.40
C THR A 378 7.78 -0.15 -33.72
N VAL A 379 6.93 -0.51 -32.73
CA VAL A 379 6.16 0.44 -31.93
C VAL A 379 7.03 1.17 -30.90
N GLY A 380 8.14 0.56 -30.49
CA GLY A 380 9.15 1.17 -29.61
C GLY A 380 8.70 1.40 -28.18
N THR A 381 7.60 0.77 -27.73
CA THR A 381 7.06 0.92 -26.37
C THR A 381 6.26 -0.33 -25.98
N GLN A 382 6.08 -0.55 -24.68
CA GLN A 382 5.21 -1.59 -24.15
C GLN A 382 3.74 -1.17 -24.25
N SER A 383 2.83 -2.16 -24.23
CA SER A 383 1.38 -1.90 -24.22
C SER A 383 0.97 -1.15 -22.95
N ALA A 384 0.09 -0.17 -23.10
CA ALA A 384 -0.51 0.50 -21.96
C ALA A 384 -1.62 -0.35 -21.33
N ALA A 385 -1.89 -0.10 -20.06
CA ALA A 385 -3.09 -0.63 -19.40
C ALA A 385 -4.36 -0.13 -20.10
N THR A 386 -5.36 -1.00 -20.21
CA THR A 386 -6.60 -0.71 -20.94
C THR A 386 -7.79 -1.33 -20.19
N ASN A 387 -8.96 -0.71 -20.27
CA ASN A 387 -10.20 -1.19 -19.65
C ASN A 387 -10.86 -2.26 -20.52
N LEU A 388 -10.34 -3.49 -20.50
CA LEU A 388 -10.84 -4.62 -21.30
C LEU A 388 -11.23 -5.85 -20.48
N GLY A 389 -10.94 -5.85 -19.18
CA GLY A 389 -11.21 -7.01 -18.32
C GLY A 389 -12.68 -7.18 -18.05
N GLU A 390 -13.13 -8.45 -18.05
CA GLU A 390 -14.48 -8.84 -17.68
C GLU A 390 -14.41 -9.99 -16.70
N MET A 391 -15.31 -9.98 -15.70
CA MET A 391 -15.45 -11.07 -14.74
C MET A 391 -16.91 -11.15 -14.29
N ASP A 392 -17.46 -12.34 -14.30
CA ASP A 392 -18.77 -12.63 -13.76
C ASP A 392 -18.64 -13.49 -12.50
N ASN A 393 -19.40 -13.12 -11.47
CA ASN A 393 -19.50 -13.87 -10.23
C ASN A 393 -20.97 -13.99 -9.82
N TRP A 394 -21.37 -15.14 -9.31
CA TRP A 394 -22.72 -15.35 -8.78
C TRP A 394 -22.72 -16.46 -7.76
N GLY A 395 -23.68 -16.42 -6.87
CA GLY A 395 -23.80 -17.42 -5.83
C GLY A 395 -25.07 -17.33 -5.02
N TRP A 396 -25.23 -18.31 -4.14
CA TRP A 396 -26.28 -18.40 -3.15
C TRP A 396 -25.66 -18.34 -1.77
N GLU A 397 -26.31 -17.59 -0.86
CA GLU A 397 -25.93 -17.53 0.55
C GLU A 397 -27.12 -17.94 1.41
N PHE A 398 -26.85 -18.77 2.42
CA PHE A 398 -27.85 -19.25 3.35
C PHE A 398 -27.37 -19.02 4.77
N SER A 399 -28.17 -18.34 5.57
CA SER A 399 -27.98 -18.23 7.01
C SER A 399 -29.20 -18.75 7.73
N LEU A 400 -29.03 -19.72 8.62
CA LEU A 400 -30.12 -20.31 9.39
C LEU A 400 -29.79 -20.23 10.87
N ASN A 401 -30.77 -19.86 11.68
CA ASN A 401 -30.65 -19.76 13.12
C ASN A 401 -31.81 -20.46 13.82
N TRP A 402 -31.50 -21.16 14.89
CA TRP A 402 -32.46 -21.80 15.78
C TRP A 402 -32.23 -21.29 17.20
N ASN A 403 -33.28 -20.72 17.85
CA ASN A 403 -33.28 -20.20 19.20
C ASN A 403 -34.11 -21.07 20.17
#